data_d9995d3a461ead3f04d17a7b42f20e7c
#
_entry.id   d9995d3a461ead3f04d17a7b42f20e7c
#
_cell.length_a   1.000
_cell.length_b   1.000
_cell.length_c   1.000
_cell.angle_alpha   90.00
_cell.angle_beta   90.00
_cell.angle_gamma   90.00
#
_symmetry.space_group_name_H-M   'P 1'
#
loop_
_entity.id
_entity.type
_entity.pdbx_description
1 polymer ?
#
loop_
_entity_poly.entity_id
_entity_poly.type
_entity_poly.pdbx_seq_one_letter_code
_entity_poly.pdbx_strand_id
1 'polypeptide(L)'
;MLPKFLWLLFLALASISTVRAGDAQKVTFYVQLIRGSDSDKPDAPACKPVGAKLGKTLRGVFRWNSYCEVKREIVSLSKDKVARLHLTSERELELKLLDPPNTQIRLYHKGKLTRCSHQPINEHLCILGGDSTSGDPWFVVVRRDKPQDDD
;
A
#
# COMPACT_ATOMS: atom_id res chain seq x y z
N MET A 1 -12.94 34.00 -74.76
CA MET A 1 -11.86 34.21 -73.77
C MET A 1 -12.35 33.73 -72.40
N LEU A 2 -11.83 32.61 -71.94
CA LEU A 2 -12.21 31.99 -70.66
C LEU A 2 -11.27 32.47 -69.56
N PRO A 3 -11.76 32.93 -68.39
CA PRO A 3 -10.90 33.07 -67.26
C PRO A 3 -10.82 31.76 -66.51
N LYS A 4 -9.58 31.31 -66.29
CA LYS A 4 -9.21 30.14 -65.53
C LYS A 4 -9.52 30.37 -64.05
N PHE A 5 -10.48 29.67 -63.52
CA PHE A 5 -10.73 29.59 -62.07
C PHE A 5 -9.67 28.68 -61.45
N LEU A 6 -8.79 29.34 -60.66
CA LEU A 6 -7.77 28.68 -59.88
C LEU A 6 -8.43 28.25 -58.53
N TRP A 7 -8.71 27.00 -58.40
CA TRP A 7 -9.17 26.39 -57.13
C TRP A 7 -7.97 26.23 -56.20
N LEU A 8 -7.87 27.11 -55.23
CA LEU A 8 -6.97 26.96 -54.09
C LEU A 8 -7.59 26.00 -53.11
N LEU A 9 -7.11 24.75 -53.12
CA LEU A 9 -7.44 23.73 -52.13
C LEU A 9 -6.66 24.08 -50.85
N PHE A 10 -7.33 24.67 -49.87
CA PHE A 10 -6.79 24.83 -48.52
C PHE A 10 -6.85 23.48 -47.80
N LEU A 11 -5.71 22.80 -47.76
CA LEU A 11 -5.55 21.59 -46.94
C LEU A 11 -5.34 22.06 -45.50
N ALA A 12 -6.42 22.10 -44.70
CA ALA A 12 -6.33 22.31 -43.27
C ALA A 12 -5.72 21.05 -42.62
N LEU A 13 -4.43 21.09 -42.34
CA LEU A 13 -3.79 20.11 -41.49
C LEU A 13 -4.35 20.28 -40.06
N ALA A 14 -5.37 19.49 -39.70
CA ALA A 14 -5.78 19.34 -38.34
C ALA A 14 -4.68 18.60 -37.56
N SER A 15 -3.84 19.37 -36.86
CA SER A 15 -2.89 18.81 -35.90
C SER A 15 -3.69 18.17 -34.74
N ILE A 16 -3.87 16.87 -34.81
CA ILE A 16 -4.41 16.09 -33.70
C ILE A 16 -3.32 16.06 -32.64
N SER A 17 -3.37 17.00 -31.72
CA SER A 17 -2.58 16.94 -30.50
C SER A 17 -3.10 15.74 -29.71
N THR A 18 -2.44 14.60 -29.83
CA THR A 18 -2.64 13.49 -28.91
C THR A 18 -2.16 13.95 -27.54
N VAL A 19 -3.09 14.40 -26.71
CA VAL A 19 -2.86 14.57 -25.29
C VAL A 19 -2.54 13.16 -24.76
N ARG A 20 -1.24 12.86 -24.63
CA ARG A 20 -0.78 11.74 -23.84
C ARG A 20 -1.31 12.03 -22.43
N ALA A 21 -2.34 11.29 -22.03
CA ALA A 21 -2.68 11.17 -20.63
C ALA A 21 -1.40 10.68 -19.94
N GLY A 22 -0.72 11.60 -19.24
CA GLY A 22 0.51 11.28 -18.55
C GLY A 22 0.23 10.08 -17.68
N ASP A 23 1.01 9.01 -17.81
CA ASP A 23 0.94 7.83 -16.96
C ASP A 23 1.06 8.33 -15.53
N ALA A 24 -0.07 8.42 -14.84
CA ALA A 24 -0.10 8.85 -13.45
C ALA A 24 0.79 7.88 -12.69
N GLN A 25 1.92 8.38 -12.17
CA GLN A 25 2.92 7.60 -11.48
C GLN A 25 2.25 6.74 -10.40
N LYS A 26 2.25 5.42 -10.60
CA LYS A 26 1.72 4.46 -9.63
C LYS A 26 2.78 4.11 -8.60
N VAL A 27 2.37 4.06 -7.37
CA VAL A 27 3.20 3.64 -6.23
C VAL A 27 2.66 2.32 -5.71
N THR A 28 3.51 1.31 -5.65
CA THR A 28 3.15 0.00 -5.11
C THR A 28 3.47 -0.08 -3.63
N PHE A 29 2.52 -0.55 -2.86
CA PHE A 29 2.63 -0.81 -1.43
C PHE A 29 2.43 -2.30 -1.16
N TYR A 30 3.20 -2.80 -0.21
CA TYR A 30 3.05 -4.12 0.38
C TYR A 30 2.48 -3.93 1.78
N VAL A 31 1.36 -4.57 2.04
CA VAL A 31 0.66 -4.52 3.32
C VAL A 31 0.72 -5.89 3.94
N GLN A 32 1.27 -6.00 5.14
CA GLN A 32 1.41 -7.25 5.85
C GLN A 32 0.65 -7.17 7.17
N LEU A 33 -0.20 -8.15 7.44
CA LEU A 33 -0.81 -8.35 8.74
C LEU A 33 0.07 -9.33 9.52
N ILE A 34 0.64 -8.85 10.61
CA ILE A 34 1.60 -9.57 11.44
C ILE A 34 0.98 -9.87 12.80
N ARG A 35 1.19 -11.07 13.30
CA ARG A 35 0.85 -11.46 14.66
C ARG A 35 2.13 -11.64 15.47
N GLY A 36 2.16 -11.06 16.69
CA GLY A 36 3.22 -11.29 17.65
C GLY A 36 2.84 -12.36 18.66
N SER A 37 3.81 -13.11 19.17
CA SER A 37 3.61 -14.14 20.18
C SER A 37 4.85 -14.28 21.07
N ASP A 38 4.65 -14.65 22.32
CA ASP A 38 5.74 -15.05 23.22
C ASP A 38 6.16 -16.52 22.98
N SER A 39 5.36 -17.27 22.24
CA SER A 39 5.68 -18.64 21.84
C SER A 39 6.71 -18.66 20.72
N ASP A 40 7.70 -19.54 20.81
CA ASP A 40 8.68 -19.75 19.75
C ASP A 40 8.09 -20.43 18.51
N LYS A 41 6.88 -20.94 18.62
CA LYS A 41 6.15 -21.57 17.52
C LYS A 41 4.88 -20.78 17.23
N PRO A 42 4.63 -20.41 15.98
CA PRO A 42 3.36 -19.81 15.60
C PRO A 42 2.23 -20.82 15.80
N ASP A 43 1.27 -20.48 16.65
CA ASP A 43 0.15 -21.37 17.03
C ASP A 43 -0.86 -21.63 15.92
N ALA A 44 -0.71 -20.99 14.76
CA ALA A 44 -1.64 -21.13 13.66
C ALA A 44 -0.96 -21.74 12.43
N PRO A 45 -1.53 -22.80 11.83
CA PRO A 45 -0.96 -23.45 10.65
C PRO A 45 -0.86 -22.53 9.40
N ALA A 46 -1.55 -21.40 9.40
CA ALA A 46 -1.55 -20.43 8.32
C ALA A 46 -0.59 -19.24 8.55
N CYS A 47 0.20 -19.25 9.63
CA CYS A 47 1.07 -18.13 10.01
C CYS A 47 2.49 -18.41 9.53
N LYS A 48 2.99 -17.57 8.61
CA LYS A 48 4.33 -17.68 8.05
C LYS A 48 5.29 -16.79 8.85
N PRO A 49 6.46 -17.27 9.29
CA PRO A 49 7.47 -16.43 9.94
C PRO A 49 7.82 -15.21 9.06
N VAL A 50 7.97 -14.05 9.67
CA VAL A 50 8.43 -12.85 8.95
C VAL A 50 9.91 -12.99 8.59
N GLY A 51 10.34 -12.33 7.50
CA GLY A 51 11.76 -12.28 7.12
C GLY A 51 12.63 -11.69 8.22
N ALA A 52 13.90 -12.08 8.25
CA ALA A 52 14.85 -11.75 9.32
C ALA A 52 14.98 -10.25 9.60
N LYS A 53 14.99 -9.43 8.54
CA LYS A 53 15.09 -7.97 8.65
C LYS A 53 13.88 -7.36 9.35
N LEU A 54 12.67 -7.73 8.94
CA LEU A 54 11.44 -7.26 9.57
C LEU A 54 11.32 -7.77 11.01
N GLY A 55 11.63 -9.04 11.24
CA GLY A 55 11.65 -9.63 12.57
C GLY A 55 12.58 -8.91 13.53
N LYS A 56 13.78 -8.54 13.08
CA LYS A 56 14.74 -7.74 13.86
C LYS A 56 14.17 -6.36 14.19
N THR A 57 13.55 -5.69 13.22
CA THR A 57 12.94 -4.38 13.43
C THR A 57 11.81 -4.47 14.46
N LEU A 58 10.93 -5.46 14.33
CA LEU A 58 9.79 -5.65 15.24
C LEU A 58 10.27 -5.96 16.67
N ARG A 59 11.26 -6.84 16.84
CA ARG A 59 11.86 -7.15 18.16
C ARG A 59 12.58 -5.97 18.79
N GLY A 60 13.09 -5.04 17.97
CA GLY A 60 13.71 -3.81 18.48
C GLY A 60 12.72 -2.79 19.04
N VAL A 61 11.45 -2.88 18.66
CA VAL A 61 10.39 -1.93 19.06
C VAL A 61 9.40 -2.56 20.02
N PHE A 62 9.09 -3.84 19.84
CA PHE A 62 8.06 -4.56 20.59
C PHE A 62 8.67 -5.72 21.37
N ARG A 63 7.97 -6.15 22.40
CA ARG A 63 8.45 -7.13 23.39
C ARG A 63 8.33 -8.62 22.98
N TRP A 64 7.63 -8.90 21.88
CA TRP A 64 7.29 -10.28 21.51
C TRP A 64 8.50 -11.05 20.97
N ASN A 65 8.56 -12.34 21.24
CA ASN A 65 9.68 -13.18 20.84
C ASN A 65 9.59 -13.60 19.37
N SER A 66 8.39 -13.87 18.89
CA SER A 66 8.15 -14.31 17.53
C SER A 66 7.09 -13.46 16.83
N TYR A 67 7.25 -13.35 15.51
CA TYR A 67 6.35 -12.61 14.63
C TYR A 67 6.07 -13.46 13.40
N CYS A 68 4.80 -13.56 13.02
CA CYS A 68 4.43 -14.27 11.80
C CYS A 68 3.44 -13.47 10.96
N GLU A 69 3.56 -13.63 9.65
CA GLU A 69 2.67 -13.03 8.67
C GLU A 69 1.43 -13.87 8.51
N VAL A 70 0.27 -13.26 8.78
CA VAL A 70 -1.05 -13.90 8.63
C VAL A 70 -1.60 -13.64 7.23
N LYS A 71 -1.38 -12.45 6.69
CA LYS A 71 -1.89 -12.03 5.40
C LYS A 71 -0.97 -11.01 4.76
N ARG A 72 -0.89 -11.05 3.43
CA ARG A 72 -0.19 -10.06 2.60
C ARG A 72 -1.08 -9.59 1.48
N GLU A 73 -1.12 -8.29 1.29
CA GLU A 73 -1.79 -7.63 0.18
C GLU A 73 -0.81 -6.75 -0.58
N ILE A 74 -1.00 -6.64 -1.88
CA ILE A 74 -0.22 -5.75 -2.74
C ILE A 74 -1.20 -4.79 -3.40
N VAL A 75 -0.92 -3.51 -3.30
CA VAL A 75 -1.76 -2.48 -3.88
C VAL A 75 -0.94 -1.42 -4.59
N SER A 76 -1.39 -1.01 -5.77
CA SER A 76 -0.76 0.07 -6.53
C SER A 76 -1.73 1.24 -6.62
N LEU A 77 -1.27 2.41 -6.18
CA LEU A 77 -2.06 3.62 -6.13
C LEU A 77 -1.43 4.72 -6.97
N SER A 78 -2.26 5.48 -7.66
CA SER A 78 -1.91 6.80 -8.19
C SER A 78 -2.27 7.90 -7.18
N LYS A 79 -1.73 9.09 -7.37
CA LYS A 79 -2.05 10.26 -6.54
C LYS A 79 -3.57 10.41 -6.38
N ASP A 80 -4.01 10.75 -5.17
CA ASP A 80 -5.40 10.97 -4.75
C ASP A 80 -6.33 9.75 -4.87
N LYS A 81 -5.80 8.58 -5.27
CA LYS A 81 -6.56 7.34 -5.24
C LYS A 81 -6.54 6.70 -3.86
N VAL A 82 -7.63 6.00 -3.58
CA VAL A 82 -7.86 5.31 -2.32
C VAL A 82 -8.00 3.82 -2.60
N ALA A 83 -7.32 3.00 -1.80
CA ALA A 83 -7.56 1.57 -1.74
C ALA A 83 -8.03 1.19 -0.35
N ARG A 84 -9.02 0.31 -0.28
CA ARG A 84 -9.52 -0.28 0.95
C ARG A 84 -9.26 -1.78 0.93
N LEU A 85 -8.57 -2.26 1.95
CA LEU A 85 -8.14 -3.64 2.08
C LEU A 85 -8.80 -4.28 3.30
N HIS A 86 -9.39 -5.45 3.11
CA HIS A 86 -9.94 -6.24 4.20
C HIS A 86 -8.84 -7.13 4.77
N LEU A 87 -8.30 -6.76 5.92
CA LEU A 87 -7.23 -7.52 6.59
C LEU A 87 -7.77 -8.73 7.32
N THR A 88 -8.90 -8.55 8.01
CA THR A 88 -9.67 -9.63 8.66
C THR A 88 -11.16 -9.35 8.48
N SER A 89 -12.02 -10.23 8.98
CA SER A 89 -13.48 -10.00 8.99
C SER A 89 -13.90 -8.72 9.76
N GLU A 90 -13.06 -8.25 10.67
CA GLU A 90 -13.36 -7.11 11.52
C GLU A 90 -12.45 -5.89 11.26
N ARG A 91 -11.35 -6.05 10.50
CA ARG A 91 -10.33 -5.02 10.32
C ARG A 91 -10.12 -4.68 8.86
N GLU A 92 -10.16 -3.39 8.59
CA GLU A 92 -9.93 -2.84 7.27
C GLU A 92 -8.83 -1.78 7.32
N LEU A 93 -8.05 -1.72 6.27
CA LEU A 93 -7.06 -0.68 6.04
C LEU A 93 -7.44 0.14 4.82
N GLU A 94 -7.41 1.45 4.95
CA GLU A 94 -7.56 2.38 3.84
C GLU A 94 -6.22 3.09 3.61
N LEU A 95 -5.75 3.05 2.37
CA LEU A 95 -4.56 3.76 1.91
C LEU A 95 -4.97 4.81 0.90
N LYS A 96 -4.50 6.04 1.09
CA LYS A 96 -4.62 7.12 0.11
C LYS A 96 -3.24 7.70 -0.16
N LEU A 97 -2.83 7.67 -1.42
CA LEU A 97 -1.62 8.36 -1.86
C LEU A 97 -1.94 9.84 -2.05
N LEU A 98 -1.27 10.68 -1.30
CA LEU A 98 -1.32 12.14 -1.41
C LEU A 98 -0.28 12.63 -2.43
N ASP A 99 0.47 13.67 -2.10
CA ASP A 99 1.66 14.02 -2.88
C ASP A 99 2.78 13.03 -2.53
N PRO A 100 3.20 12.15 -3.49
CA PRO A 100 4.21 11.16 -3.21
C PRO A 100 5.49 11.77 -2.62
N PRO A 101 6.07 11.18 -1.58
CA PRO A 101 5.76 9.87 -1.00
C PRO A 101 4.70 9.89 0.13
N ASN A 102 4.03 11.01 0.37
CA ASN A 102 3.11 11.17 1.48
C ASN A 102 1.87 10.28 1.31
N THR A 103 1.57 9.52 2.34
CA THR A 103 0.49 8.54 2.36
C THR A 103 -0.35 8.72 3.61
N GLN A 104 -1.65 8.74 3.43
CA GLN A 104 -2.60 8.66 4.52
C GLN A 104 -2.98 7.20 4.71
N ILE A 105 -2.90 6.73 5.94
CA ILE A 105 -3.26 5.37 6.34
C ILE A 105 -4.34 5.47 7.40
N ARG A 106 -5.46 4.78 7.20
CA ARG A 106 -6.55 4.69 8.14
C ARG A 106 -6.84 3.24 8.45
N LEU A 107 -6.87 2.91 9.73
CA LEU A 107 -7.18 1.57 10.21
C LEU A 107 -8.54 1.58 10.90
N TYR A 108 -9.39 0.65 10.50
CA TYR A 108 -10.74 0.48 11.03
C TYR A 108 -10.87 -0.86 11.73
N HIS A 109 -11.61 -0.88 12.83
CA HIS A 109 -12.03 -2.08 13.53
C HIS A 109 -13.56 -2.04 13.72
N LYS A 110 -14.24 -3.06 13.21
CA LYS A 110 -15.71 -3.14 13.23
C LYS A 110 -16.38 -1.87 12.67
N GLY A 111 -15.84 -1.36 11.57
CA GLY A 111 -16.33 -0.15 10.89
C GLY A 111 -15.97 1.18 11.56
N LYS A 112 -15.29 1.17 12.72
CA LYS A 112 -14.86 2.39 13.41
C LYS A 112 -13.40 2.69 13.13
N LEU A 113 -13.09 3.95 12.82
CA LEU A 113 -11.70 4.41 12.67
C LEU A 113 -10.97 4.31 14.01
N THR A 114 -9.90 3.52 14.07
CA THR A 114 -9.09 3.32 15.28
C THR A 114 -7.75 4.02 15.21
N ARG A 115 -7.17 4.15 14.02
CA ARG A 115 -5.88 4.80 13.78
C ARG A 115 -5.91 5.59 12.48
N CYS A 116 -5.24 6.74 12.49
CA CYS A 116 -4.97 7.52 11.29
C CYS A 116 -3.52 7.99 11.34
N SER A 117 -2.80 7.81 10.26
CA SER A 117 -1.42 8.27 10.11
C SER A 117 -1.24 8.97 8.77
N HIS A 118 -0.44 10.05 8.78
CA HIS A 118 0.00 10.75 7.60
C HIS A 118 1.52 10.78 7.63
N GLN A 119 2.17 10.10 6.69
CA GLN A 119 3.62 10.06 6.66
C GLN A 119 4.15 9.72 5.27
N PRO A 120 5.37 10.13 4.96
CA PRO A 120 6.04 9.64 3.77
C PRO A 120 6.37 8.15 3.94
N ILE A 121 5.94 7.32 2.99
CA ILE A 121 6.35 5.92 2.90
C ILE A 121 7.24 5.77 1.68
N ASN A 122 8.54 5.82 1.88
CA ASN A 122 9.55 5.67 0.85
C ASN A 122 10.49 4.50 1.18
N GLU A 123 11.57 4.74 1.89
CA GLU A 123 12.54 3.73 2.31
C GLU A 123 12.20 3.08 3.65
N HIS A 124 11.38 3.76 4.46
CA HIS A 124 10.97 3.29 5.78
C HIS A 124 9.60 2.64 5.73
N LEU A 125 9.43 1.61 6.53
CA LEU A 125 8.14 0.98 6.72
C LEU A 125 7.34 1.71 7.80
N CYS A 126 6.03 1.70 7.63
CA CYS A 126 5.09 2.16 8.65
C CYS A 126 4.56 0.95 9.41
N ILE A 127 4.65 0.98 10.72
CA ILE A 127 4.08 -0.04 11.58
C ILE A 127 2.94 0.59 12.37
N LEU A 128 1.75 0.04 12.20
CA LEU A 128 0.59 0.37 13.03
C LEU A 128 0.42 -0.76 14.04
N GLY A 129 0.60 -0.45 15.32
CA GLY A 129 0.35 -1.38 16.41
C GLY A 129 -1.13 -1.68 16.55
N GLY A 130 -1.47 -2.94 16.75
CA GLY A 130 -2.82 -3.38 17.05
C GLY A 130 -3.12 -3.30 18.53
N ASP A 131 -4.40 -3.22 18.85
CA ASP A 131 -4.90 -3.55 20.15
C ASP A 131 -5.09 -5.06 20.23
N SER A 132 -4.67 -5.65 21.34
CA SER A 132 -4.98 -7.04 21.63
C SER A 132 -6.04 -7.07 22.71
N THR A 133 -7.27 -7.30 22.29
CA THR A 133 -8.35 -7.62 23.24
C THR A 133 -8.28 -9.07 23.73
N SER A 134 -7.48 -9.93 23.09
CA SER A 134 -7.40 -11.37 23.35
C SER A 134 -6.01 -11.91 23.66
N GLY A 135 -5.06 -11.03 24.01
CA GLY A 135 -3.72 -11.47 24.43
C GLY A 135 -2.67 -11.55 23.31
N ASP A 136 -3.05 -11.79 22.07
CA ASP A 136 -2.12 -11.85 20.94
C ASP A 136 -2.13 -10.53 20.17
N PRO A 137 -1.04 -9.77 20.21
CA PRO A 137 -0.95 -8.52 19.46
C PRO A 137 -0.83 -8.81 17.98
N TRP A 138 -1.40 -7.93 17.20
CA TRP A 138 -1.23 -7.91 15.77
C TRP A 138 -0.75 -6.53 15.33
N PHE A 139 -0.08 -6.50 14.19
CA PHE A 139 0.51 -5.29 13.62
C PHE A 139 0.19 -5.23 12.14
N VAL A 140 0.00 -4.03 11.63
CA VAL A 140 -0.08 -3.79 10.20
C VAL A 140 1.20 -3.09 9.77
N VAL A 141 1.92 -3.69 8.85
CA VAL A 141 3.12 -3.13 8.24
C VAL A 141 2.78 -2.68 6.84
N VAL A 142 3.04 -1.41 6.53
CA VAL A 142 2.90 -0.84 5.20
C VAL A 142 4.28 -0.41 4.71
N ARG A 143 4.69 -0.91 3.55
CA ARG A 143 6.03 -0.66 2.99
C ARG A 143 6.00 -0.60 1.47
N ARG A 144 7.04 -0.03 0.87
CA ARG A 144 7.21 0.02 -0.59
C ARG A 144 8.15 -1.05 -1.12
N ASP A 145 9.11 -1.48 -0.34
CA ASP A 145 10.02 -2.57 -0.71
C ASP A 145 9.31 -3.92 -0.59
N LYS A 146 9.58 -4.79 -1.55
CA LYS A 146 9.01 -6.14 -1.54
C LYS A 146 9.50 -6.89 -0.30
N PRO A 147 8.59 -7.49 0.49
CA PRO A 147 8.98 -8.35 1.60
C PRO A 147 9.84 -9.51 1.10
N GLN A 148 10.97 -9.75 1.75
CA GLN A 148 11.82 -10.90 1.48
C GLN A 148 11.27 -12.07 2.29
N ASP A 149 11.04 -13.17 1.62
CA ASP A 149 10.38 -14.33 2.22
C ASP A 149 11.39 -15.31 2.87
N ASP A 150 12.66 -15.22 2.51
CA ASP A 150 13.64 -16.23 2.84
C ASP A 150 15.05 -15.63 2.99
N ASP A 151 15.31 -14.99 4.10
CA ASP A 151 16.68 -14.69 4.54
C ASP A 151 16.86 -15.05 6.02
#